data_a7b3d15c24afc18ed9649a8daafce317
#
_entry.id   a7b3d15c24afc18ed9649a8daafce317
#
_cell.length_a   1.000
_cell.length_b   1.000
_cell.length_c   1.000
_cell.angle_alpha   90.00
_cell.angle_beta   90.00
_cell.angle_gamma   90.00
#
_symmetry.space_group_name_H-M   'P 1'
#
loop_
_entity.id
_entity.type
_entity.pdbx_description
1 polymer ?
#
loop_
_entity_poly.entity_id
_entity_poly.type
_entity_poly.pdbx_seq_one_letter_code
_entity_poly.pdbx_strand_id
1 'polypeptide(L)'
;MAEIGIVGLGKMGANMAERLRKAGHDVTGFDRDEGSGRDVESLSELVHALPTPRVVWVMVPAGEPTYATVRELQGLLAEGDVVVDGGNSRYTDDQRHAEDLAGTGISFVDAGVSGGVWGLTEGYALMVGGTDGDVATVQPFFDALKPDGESGFVHAGPVGAGHFAKMVHNGIEYGLMQAYAEGWELLQAADVVTDVTAVFDSWRSGTVIRSWLLDLLVNAVKQDDDLSELRGYAEDSGEGRWTVQAAVDHAVPLPVITAALFARFGSRQQDSPAMKVIAALRNQFGGHAVTSSAGSQQVGADSPGADATAPAGTHDPASGRARGAAGTVPAEGAR
;
A
#
# COMPACT_ATOMS: atom_id res chain seq x y z
N MET A 1 29.34 10.83 13.93
CA MET A 1 28.96 12.03 13.18
C MET A 1 29.25 11.71 11.72
N ALA A 2 28.27 11.75 10.87
CA ALA A 2 28.40 11.54 9.43
C ALA A 2 27.54 12.58 8.69
N GLU A 3 27.82 12.81 7.43
CA GLU A 3 27.16 13.84 6.62
C GLU A 3 26.28 13.20 5.57
N ILE A 4 25.10 13.78 5.31
CA ILE A 4 24.10 13.25 4.36
C ILE A 4 23.35 14.38 3.66
N GLY A 5 23.06 14.19 2.37
CA GLY A 5 22.13 15.02 1.63
C GLY A 5 20.72 14.47 1.67
N ILE A 6 19.71 15.32 1.87
CA ILE A 6 18.30 14.93 1.74
C ILE A 6 17.66 15.75 0.63
N VAL A 7 17.06 15.05 -0.34
CA VAL A 7 16.34 15.64 -1.47
C VAL A 7 14.85 15.39 -1.28
N GLY A 8 14.08 16.47 -1.16
CA GLY A 8 12.66 16.42 -0.83
C GLY A 8 12.42 16.65 0.67
N LEU A 9 12.01 17.88 1.01
CA LEU A 9 11.78 18.35 2.39
C LEU A 9 10.28 18.50 2.69
N GLY A 10 9.45 17.69 2.06
CA GLY A 10 8.06 17.54 2.46
C GLY A 10 7.94 16.98 3.88
N LYS A 11 6.72 16.71 4.35
CA LYS A 11 6.46 16.27 5.75
C LYS A 11 7.40 15.16 6.24
N MET A 12 7.63 14.14 5.42
CA MET A 12 8.49 13.02 5.83
C MET A 12 9.97 13.39 5.77
N GLY A 13 10.45 13.95 4.66
CA GLY A 13 11.86 14.29 4.49
C GLY A 13 12.35 15.34 5.49
N ALA A 14 11.55 16.37 5.78
CA ALA A 14 11.88 17.35 6.81
C ALA A 14 11.97 16.73 8.21
N ASN A 15 11.02 15.86 8.58
CA ASN A 15 11.06 15.15 9.85
C ASN A 15 12.26 14.20 9.96
N MET A 16 12.64 13.53 8.88
CA MET A 16 13.83 12.67 8.84
C MET A 16 15.10 13.50 8.97
N ALA A 17 15.21 14.62 8.25
CA ALA A 17 16.32 15.56 8.38
C ALA A 17 16.48 16.06 9.83
N GLU A 18 15.38 16.44 10.46
CA GLU A 18 15.38 16.89 11.86
C GLU A 18 15.80 15.76 12.81
N ARG A 19 15.30 14.52 12.62
CA ARG A 19 15.68 13.38 13.45
C ARG A 19 17.16 13.04 13.32
N LEU A 20 17.70 13.07 12.11
CA LEU A 20 19.14 12.87 11.86
C LEU A 20 19.98 13.95 12.52
N ARG A 21 19.60 15.23 12.40
CA ARG A 21 20.29 16.35 13.08
C ARG A 21 20.25 16.19 14.61
N LYS A 22 19.12 15.75 15.20
CA LYS A 22 19.03 15.45 16.63
C LYS A 22 19.92 14.30 17.07
N ALA A 23 20.17 13.33 16.20
CA ALA A 23 21.11 12.24 16.43
C ALA A 23 22.58 12.62 16.23
N GLY A 24 22.87 13.88 15.85
CA GLY A 24 24.23 14.40 15.72
C GLY A 24 24.85 14.21 14.33
N HIS A 25 24.05 13.96 13.31
CA HIS A 25 24.47 13.96 11.92
C HIS A 25 24.36 15.34 11.29
N ASP A 26 25.28 15.68 10.36
CA ASP A 26 25.17 16.88 9.55
C ASP A 26 24.31 16.60 8.33
N VAL A 27 23.24 17.38 8.15
CA VAL A 27 22.26 17.18 7.09
C VAL A 27 22.17 18.42 6.21
N THR A 28 22.44 18.27 4.92
CA THR A 28 22.19 19.29 3.89
C THR A 28 20.90 18.94 3.15
N GLY A 29 19.90 19.80 3.25
CA GLY A 29 18.58 19.59 2.66
C GLY A 29 18.38 20.40 1.37
N PHE A 30 17.80 19.77 0.35
CA PHE A 30 17.35 20.40 -0.87
C PHE A 30 15.91 20.05 -1.19
N ASP A 31 15.14 21.04 -1.64
CA ASP A 31 13.81 20.86 -2.22
C ASP A 31 13.63 21.87 -3.37
N ARG A 32 12.78 21.53 -4.32
CA ARG A 32 12.38 22.45 -5.40
C ARG A 32 11.52 23.59 -4.91
N ASP A 33 10.77 23.36 -3.82
CA ASP A 33 9.97 24.40 -3.15
C ASP A 33 10.90 25.26 -2.28
N GLU A 34 11.03 26.54 -2.63
CA GLU A 34 11.82 27.53 -1.88
C GLU A 34 11.30 27.75 -0.45
N GLY A 35 10.01 27.51 -0.22
CA GLY A 35 9.38 27.62 1.10
C GLY A 35 9.65 26.44 2.03
N SER A 36 10.31 25.38 1.56
CA SER A 36 10.54 24.13 2.31
C SER A 36 11.58 24.22 3.44
N GLY A 37 12.33 25.34 3.50
CA GLY A 37 13.46 25.48 4.43
C GLY A 37 14.73 24.76 3.96
N ARG A 38 14.93 24.67 2.65
CA ARG A 38 16.13 24.09 2.04
C ARG A 38 17.41 24.82 2.46
N ASP A 39 18.50 24.08 2.57
CA ASP A 39 19.82 24.62 2.95
C ASP A 39 20.61 25.13 1.73
N VAL A 40 20.31 24.59 0.54
CA VAL A 40 21.00 24.89 -0.74
C VAL A 40 19.99 25.09 -1.88
N GLU A 41 20.44 25.75 -2.96
CA GLU A 41 19.57 26.18 -4.06
C GLU A 41 19.45 25.12 -5.19
N SER A 42 20.35 24.12 -5.21
CA SER A 42 20.39 23.12 -6.28
C SER A 42 20.94 21.77 -5.80
N LEU A 43 20.66 20.69 -6.55
CA LEU A 43 21.27 19.38 -6.34
C LEU A 43 22.80 19.44 -6.51
N SER A 44 23.30 20.28 -7.41
CA SER A 44 24.74 20.49 -7.58
C SER A 44 25.38 21.06 -6.31
N GLU A 45 24.78 22.06 -5.69
CA GLU A 45 25.26 22.61 -4.41
C GLU A 45 25.18 21.59 -3.29
N LEU A 46 24.09 20.80 -3.21
CA LEU A 46 23.96 19.72 -2.24
C LEU A 46 25.10 18.72 -2.37
N VAL A 47 25.37 18.23 -3.59
CA VAL A 47 26.45 17.26 -3.84
C VAL A 47 27.82 17.84 -3.51
N HIS A 48 28.07 19.12 -3.83
CA HIS A 48 29.34 19.78 -3.51
C HIS A 48 29.56 20.03 -2.02
N ALA A 49 28.49 20.15 -1.25
CA ALA A 49 28.57 20.34 0.20
C ALA A 49 28.94 19.05 0.97
N LEU A 50 28.79 17.88 0.33
CA LEU A 50 29.02 16.60 0.98
C LEU A 50 30.44 16.06 0.77
N PRO A 51 31.08 15.47 1.80
CA PRO A 51 32.34 14.75 1.65
C PRO A 51 32.13 13.40 0.95
N THR A 52 33.15 12.92 0.25
CA THR A 52 33.16 11.58 -0.35
C THR A 52 33.54 10.50 0.66
N PRO A 53 32.91 9.31 0.62
CA PRO A 53 31.77 8.93 -0.23
C PRO A 53 30.49 9.64 0.21
N ARG A 54 29.78 10.23 -0.75
CA ARG A 54 28.55 10.95 -0.52
C ARG A 54 27.38 10.00 -0.34
N VAL A 55 26.48 10.32 0.59
CA VAL A 55 25.18 9.66 0.71
C VAL A 55 24.09 10.68 0.44
N VAL A 56 23.26 10.42 -0.56
CA VAL A 56 22.12 11.28 -0.92
C VAL A 56 20.83 10.50 -0.78
N TRP A 57 19.97 10.92 0.15
CA TRP A 57 18.68 10.32 0.44
C TRP A 57 17.57 11.08 -0.28
N VAL A 58 16.83 10.39 -1.15
CA VAL A 58 15.75 10.95 -1.98
C VAL A 58 14.39 10.65 -1.35
N MET A 59 13.59 11.70 -1.10
CA MET A 59 12.26 11.66 -0.48
C MET A 59 11.23 12.39 -1.34
N VAL A 60 11.30 12.24 -2.65
CA VAL A 60 10.37 12.87 -3.61
C VAL A 60 9.24 11.90 -3.99
N PRO A 61 8.15 12.40 -4.62
CA PRO A 61 7.07 11.52 -5.09
C PRO A 61 7.58 10.45 -6.05
N ALA A 62 7.03 9.24 -5.93
CA ALA A 62 7.38 8.10 -6.77
C ALA A 62 7.14 8.34 -8.28
N GLY A 63 7.81 7.57 -9.11
CA GLY A 63 7.72 7.63 -10.56
C GLY A 63 8.62 8.70 -11.17
N GLU A 64 8.10 9.54 -12.07
CA GLU A 64 8.89 10.53 -12.82
C GLU A 64 9.72 11.49 -11.94
N PRO A 65 9.20 12.03 -10.81
CA PRO A 65 10.02 12.87 -9.94
C PRO A 65 11.25 12.16 -9.38
N THR A 66 11.12 10.90 -8.95
CA THR A 66 12.24 10.08 -8.47
C THR A 66 13.21 9.78 -9.61
N TYR A 67 12.71 9.36 -10.76
CA TYR A 67 13.53 9.08 -11.94
C TYR A 67 14.36 10.29 -12.37
N ALA A 68 13.73 11.46 -12.50
CA ALA A 68 14.42 12.69 -12.87
C ALA A 68 15.50 13.08 -11.84
N THR A 69 15.22 12.91 -10.55
CA THR A 69 16.16 13.21 -9.48
C THR A 69 17.37 12.27 -9.50
N VAL A 70 17.15 10.96 -9.60
CA VAL A 70 18.24 9.96 -9.69
C VAL A 70 19.11 10.19 -10.91
N ARG A 71 18.51 10.51 -12.06
CA ARG A 71 19.23 10.81 -13.29
C ARG A 71 20.06 12.09 -13.19
N GLU A 72 19.56 13.14 -12.53
CA GLU A 72 20.33 14.36 -12.28
C GLU A 72 21.51 14.08 -11.33
N LEU A 73 21.27 13.32 -10.26
CA LEU A 73 22.32 12.89 -9.34
C LEU A 73 23.38 12.02 -10.02
N GLN A 74 23.02 11.15 -10.96
CA GLN A 74 23.96 10.37 -11.77
C GLN A 74 25.00 11.26 -12.48
N GLY A 75 24.59 12.43 -12.93
CA GLY A 75 25.49 13.41 -13.58
C GLY A 75 26.37 14.22 -12.62
N LEU A 76 26.10 14.18 -11.33
CA LEU A 76 26.75 14.97 -10.29
C LEU A 76 27.62 14.15 -9.34
N LEU A 77 27.22 12.91 -9.07
CA LEU A 77 27.91 11.99 -8.17
C LEU A 77 29.07 11.26 -8.86
N ALA A 78 29.89 10.58 -8.09
CA ALA A 78 31.07 9.87 -8.54
C ALA A 78 31.09 8.41 -8.01
N GLU A 79 32.06 7.64 -8.49
CA GLU A 79 32.32 6.28 -7.97
C GLU A 79 32.48 6.27 -6.45
N GLY A 80 31.77 5.36 -5.79
CA GLY A 80 31.73 5.19 -4.34
C GLY A 80 30.63 5.97 -3.64
N ASP A 81 29.93 6.90 -4.32
CA ASP A 81 28.79 7.60 -3.76
C ASP A 81 27.53 6.71 -3.77
N VAL A 82 26.59 6.99 -2.88
CA VAL A 82 25.37 6.18 -2.68
C VAL A 82 24.12 7.05 -2.82
N VAL A 83 23.19 6.63 -3.66
CA VAL A 83 21.82 7.16 -3.73
C VAL A 83 20.90 6.24 -2.93
N VAL A 84 20.14 6.80 -2.00
CA VAL A 84 19.10 6.08 -1.26
C VAL A 84 17.72 6.58 -1.71
N ASP A 85 16.89 5.72 -2.28
CA ASP A 85 15.47 6.04 -2.51
C ASP A 85 14.68 5.66 -1.26
N GLY A 86 14.23 6.66 -0.50
CA GLY A 86 13.38 6.49 0.67
C GLY A 86 11.94 6.96 0.44
N GLY A 87 11.58 7.21 -0.82
CA GLY A 87 10.22 7.56 -1.22
C GLY A 87 9.26 6.37 -1.09
N ASN A 88 8.09 6.55 -1.65
CA ASN A 88 7.09 5.48 -1.71
C ASN A 88 7.11 4.82 -3.10
N SER A 89 8.30 4.37 -3.51
CA SER A 89 8.58 3.89 -4.86
C SER A 89 8.15 2.45 -5.08
N ARG A 90 7.96 2.10 -6.34
CA ARG A 90 7.71 0.73 -6.75
C ARG A 90 9.03 -0.01 -6.88
N TYR A 91 9.17 -1.18 -6.24
CA TYR A 91 10.39 -1.98 -6.25
C TYR A 91 10.98 -2.27 -7.65
N THR A 92 10.12 -2.34 -8.69
CA THR A 92 10.58 -2.52 -10.08
C THR A 92 11.23 -1.27 -10.65
N ASP A 93 10.91 -0.09 -10.12
CA ASP A 93 11.55 1.16 -10.54
C ASP A 93 12.92 1.29 -9.86
N ASP A 94 13.08 0.81 -8.62
CA ASP A 94 14.39 0.71 -7.95
C ASP A 94 15.37 -0.14 -8.74
N GLN A 95 14.91 -1.32 -9.22
CA GLN A 95 15.72 -2.20 -10.06
C GLN A 95 16.20 -1.51 -11.34
N ARG A 96 15.32 -0.72 -11.97
CA ARG A 96 15.69 0.08 -13.15
C ARG A 96 16.69 1.19 -12.81
N HIS A 97 16.50 1.88 -11.68
CA HIS A 97 17.46 2.90 -11.23
C HIS A 97 18.84 2.31 -11.00
N ALA A 98 18.91 1.13 -10.37
CA ALA A 98 20.19 0.43 -10.20
C ALA A 98 20.81 -0.01 -11.53
N GLU A 99 19.99 -0.47 -12.49
CA GLU A 99 20.47 -0.78 -13.86
C GLU A 99 20.98 0.46 -14.58
N ASP A 100 20.30 1.61 -14.49
CA ASP A 100 20.70 2.87 -15.09
C ASP A 100 22.02 3.41 -14.50
N LEU A 101 22.29 3.13 -13.22
CA LEU A 101 23.53 3.49 -12.53
C LEU A 101 24.66 2.48 -12.77
N ALA A 102 24.36 1.31 -13.34
CA ALA A 102 25.35 0.27 -13.55
C ALA A 102 26.56 0.78 -14.39
N GLY A 103 27.76 0.47 -13.92
CA GLY A 103 29.01 0.89 -14.58
C GLY A 103 29.46 2.32 -14.28
N THR A 104 28.69 3.12 -13.54
CA THR A 104 29.11 4.46 -13.07
C THR A 104 29.92 4.43 -11.78
N GLY A 105 29.83 3.32 -11.04
CA GLY A 105 30.40 3.19 -9.69
C GLY A 105 29.56 3.84 -8.59
N ILE A 106 28.39 4.41 -8.93
CA ILE A 106 27.42 4.95 -7.97
C ILE A 106 26.52 3.80 -7.51
N SER A 107 26.40 3.64 -6.21
CA SER A 107 25.55 2.63 -5.59
C SER A 107 24.11 3.12 -5.43
N PHE A 108 23.15 2.17 -5.48
CA PHE A 108 21.74 2.44 -5.21
C PHE A 108 21.23 1.54 -4.08
N VAL A 109 20.49 2.16 -3.16
CA VAL A 109 19.83 1.50 -2.02
C VAL A 109 18.37 1.94 -2.01
N ASP A 110 17.44 1.01 -1.90
CA ASP A 110 16.03 1.30 -1.68
C ASP A 110 15.68 1.14 -0.18
N ALA A 111 14.92 2.09 0.34
CA ALA A 111 14.56 2.12 1.75
C ALA A 111 13.06 2.37 1.92
N GLY A 112 12.30 1.31 2.09
CA GLY A 112 10.90 1.40 2.48
C GLY A 112 10.77 1.94 3.90
N VAL A 113 10.17 3.12 4.05
CA VAL A 113 10.03 3.85 5.31
C VAL A 113 8.59 3.75 5.82
N SER A 114 8.38 3.30 7.05
CA SER A 114 7.09 3.30 7.73
C SER A 114 7.19 4.02 9.07
N GLY A 115 6.14 4.75 9.47
CA GLY A 115 6.09 5.56 10.70
C GLY A 115 5.33 6.88 10.53
N GLY A 116 5.13 7.31 9.28
CA GLY A 116 4.37 8.50 8.96
C GLY A 116 4.86 9.74 9.70
N VAL A 117 3.93 10.59 10.10
CA VAL A 117 4.24 11.85 10.82
C VAL A 117 4.79 11.61 12.24
N TRP A 118 4.54 10.44 12.83
CA TRP A 118 5.01 10.06 14.16
C TRP A 118 6.48 9.62 14.18
N GLY A 119 7.07 9.35 13.00
CA GLY A 119 8.45 8.91 12.90
C GLY A 119 9.48 9.88 13.47
N LEU A 120 9.15 11.18 13.55
CA LEU A 120 10.02 12.17 14.18
C LEU A 120 10.27 11.85 15.67
N THR A 121 9.25 11.39 16.37
CA THR A 121 9.29 11.06 17.82
C THR A 121 9.57 9.58 18.07
N GLU A 122 8.85 8.72 17.38
CA GLU A 122 8.86 7.26 17.61
C GLU A 122 9.94 6.51 16.80
N GLY A 123 10.51 7.16 15.77
CA GLY A 123 11.37 6.52 14.79
C GLY A 123 10.61 5.91 13.63
N TYR A 124 11.37 5.52 12.60
CA TYR A 124 10.86 4.93 11.37
C TYR A 124 11.24 3.46 11.28
N ALA A 125 10.28 2.59 11.01
CA ALA A 125 10.62 1.23 10.62
C ALA A 125 11.15 1.25 9.17
N LEU A 126 12.31 0.61 8.97
CA LEU A 126 13.08 0.65 7.73
C LEU A 126 13.26 -0.76 7.17
N MET A 127 12.83 -0.96 5.94
CA MET A 127 13.04 -2.17 5.16
C MET A 127 13.93 -1.79 3.98
N VAL A 128 15.14 -2.33 3.92
CA VAL A 128 16.20 -1.84 3.03
C VAL A 128 16.63 -2.91 2.05
N GLY A 129 16.83 -2.52 0.79
CA GLY A 129 17.39 -3.32 -0.29
C GLY A 129 18.69 -2.69 -0.82
N GLY A 130 19.68 -3.54 -1.11
CA GLY A 130 20.98 -3.11 -1.62
C GLY A 130 22.04 -4.18 -1.43
N THR A 131 23.29 -3.92 -1.82
CA THR A 131 24.39 -4.80 -1.45
C THR A 131 24.78 -4.61 0.03
N ASP A 132 25.38 -5.65 0.64
CA ASP A 132 25.83 -5.55 2.04
C ASP A 132 26.76 -4.34 2.28
N GLY A 133 27.64 -4.05 1.32
CA GLY A 133 28.58 -2.93 1.40
C GLY A 133 27.90 -1.57 1.34
N ASP A 134 26.94 -1.41 0.44
CA ASP A 134 26.20 -0.16 0.27
C ASP A 134 25.30 0.12 1.48
N VAL A 135 24.60 -0.92 1.95
CA VAL A 135 23.77 -0.85 3.16
C VAL A 135 24.62 -0.50 4.39
N ALA A 136 25.82 -1.11 4.53
CA ALA A 136 26.75 -0.79 5.61
C ALA A 136 27.23 0.68 5.58
N THR A 137 27.41 1.26 4.38
CA THR A 137 27.77 2.67 4.22
C THR A 137 26.67 3.61 4.74
N VAL A 138 25.39 3.23 4.55
CA VAL A 138 24.22 4.00 4.98
C VAL A 138 23.81 3.69 6.43
N GLN A 139 24.30 2.58 7.03
CA GLN A 139 23.87 2.08 8.34
C GLN A 139 23.84 3.14 9.45
N PRO A 140 24.80 4.09 9.60
CA PRO A 140 24.72 5.09 10.64
C PRO A 140 23.44 5.95 10.59
N PHE A 141 22.91 6.20 9.39
CA PHE A 141 21.67 6.96 9.21
C PHE A 141 20.44 6.10 9.49
N PHE A 142 20.46 4.82 9.12
CA PHE A 142 19.39 3.88 9.49
C PHE A 142 19.28 3.76 11.01
N ASP A 143 20.40 3.66 11.72
CA ASP A 143 20.43 3.56 13.19
C ASP A 143 19.87 4.81 13.86
N ALA A 144 20.10 5.99 13.27
CA ALA A 144 19.56 7.25 13.78
C ALA A 144 18.04 7.41 13.48
N LEU A 145 17.58 6.84 12.36
CA LEU A 145 16.19 6.96 11.93
C LEU A 145 15.27 5.93 12.58
N LYS A 146 15.73 4.71 12.81
CA LYS A 146 14.90 3.64 13.36
C LYS A 146 14.42 3.96 14.80
N PRO A 147 13.37 3.27 15.29
CA PRO A 147 13.01 3.32 16.71
C PRO A 147 14.15 2.87 17.61
N ASP A 148 14.11 3.30 18.88
CA ASP A 148 15.06 2.80 19.87
C ASP A 148 14.93 1.29 20.08
N GLY A 149 16.05 0.63 20.36
CA GLY A 149 16.10 -0.81 20.58
C GLY A 149 16.55 -1.63 19.34
N GLU A 150 16.28 -2.94 19.39
CA GLU A 150 16.81 -3.90 18.41
C GLU A 150 15.93 -4.04 17.15
N SER A 151 14.66 -3.62 17.23
CA SER A 151 13.68 -3.75 16.15
C SER A 151 13.62 -2.48 15.28
N GLY A 152 12.90 -2.56 14.17
CA GLY A 152 12.62 -1.41 13.31
C GLY A 152 13.57 -1.22 12.13
N PHE A 153 14.55 -2.12 11.95
CA PHE A 153 15.42 -2.14 10.78
C PHE A 153 15.57 -3.57 10.26
N VAL A 154 15.56 -3.73 8.94
CA VAL A 154 15.92 -4.97 8.27
C VAL A 154 16.58 -4.71 6.92
N HIS A 155 17.72 -5.35 6.65
CA HIS A 155 18.25 -5.52 5.31
C HIS A 155 17.51 -6.70 4.68
N ALA A 156 16.56 -6.41 3.79
CA ALA A 156 15.60 -7.39 3.26
C ALA A 156 16.15 -8.20 2.08
N GLY A 157 17.24 -7.72 1.44
CA GLY A 157 17.86 -8.40 0.30
C GLY A 157 18.46 -7.41 -0.72
N PRO A 158 18.61 -7.80 -1.99
CA PRO A 158 19.17 -6.94 -3.04
C PRO A 158 18.24 -5.75 -3.32
N VAL A 159 18.68 -4.84 -4.20
CA VAL A 159 17.90 -3.67 -4.63
C VAL A 159 16.48 -4.07 -5.05
N GLY A 160 15.50 -3.31 -4.53
CA GLY A 160 14.07 -3.56 -4.67
C GLY A 160 13.46 -4.35 -3.52
N ALA A 161 14.27 -5.05 -2.70
CA ALA A 161 13.75 -5.87 -1.60
C ALA A 161 13.13 -5.04 -0.47
N GLY A 162 13.65 -3.85 -0.20
CA GLY A 162 13.13 -2.93 0.80
C GLY A 162 11.73 -2.42 0.43
N HIS A 163 11.58 -1.84 -0.74
CA HIS A 163 10.28 -1.37 -1.24
C HIS A 163 9.29 -2.51 -1.48
N PHE A 164 9.75 -3.71 -1.90
CA PHE A 164 8.88 -4.88 -1.97
C PHE A 164 8.33 -5.25 -0.60
N ALA A 165 9.18 -5.32 0.42
CA ALA A 165 8.75 -5.61 1.80
C ALA A 165 7.80 -4.52 2.33
N LYS A 166 8.10 -3.23 2.06
CA LYS A 166 7.23 -2.10 2.42
C LYS A 166 5.88 -2.16 1.71
N MET A 167 5.85 -2.50 0.44
CA MET A 167 4.63 -2.67 -0.35
C MET A 167 3.72 -3.75 0.26
N VAL A 168 4.29 -4.91 0.65
CA VAL A 168 3.55 -5.99 1.32
C VAL A 168 3.04 -5.55 2.69
N HIS A 169 3.87 -4.83 3.47
CA HIS A 169 3.43 -4.22 4.73
C HIS A 169 2.20 -3.34 4.53
N ASN A 170 2.20 -2.47 3.53
CA ASN A 170 1.04 -1.61 3.26
C ASN A 170 -0.18 -2.40 2.76
N GLY A 171 0.02 -3.48 2.03
CA GLY A 171 -1.07 -4.41 1.68
C GLY A 171 -1.74 -5.02 2.92
N ILE A 172 -0.94 -5.46 3.91
CA ILE A 172 -1.43 -5.95 5.20
C ILE A 172 -2.18 -4.84 5.95
N GLU A 173 -1.64 -3.62 5.95
CA GLU A 173 -2.27 -2.45 6.56
C GLU A 173 -3.67 -2.19 5.97
N TYR A 174 -3.84 -2.30 4.64
CA TYR A 174 -5.16 -2.19 4.00
C TYR A 174 -6.14 -3.24 4.53
N GLY A 175 -5.71 -4.50 4.65
CA GLY A 175 -6.54 -5.58 5.20
C GLY A 175 -6.94 -5.33 6.65
N LEU A 176 -6.01 -4.88 7.49
CA LEU A 176 -6.27 -4.55 8.90
C LEU A 176 -7.26 -3.38 9.04
N MET A 177 -7.05 -2.29 8.29
CA MET A 177 -7.97 -1.15 8.30
C MET A 177 -9.37 -1.56 7.86
N GLN A 178 -9.49 -2.39 6.82
CA GLN A 178 -10.78 -2.88 6.34
C GLN A 178 -11.48 -3.75 7.38
N ALA A 179 -10.75 -4.64 8.05
CA ALA A 179 -11.31 -5.49 9.09
C ALA A 179 -11.84 -4.67 10.29
N TYR A 180 -11.10 -3.64 10.73
CA TYR A 180 -11.59 -2.73 11.77
C TYR A 180 -12.82 -1.93 11.31
N ALA A 181 -12.83 -1.45 10.06
CA ALA A 181 -13.96 -0.69 9.53
C ALA A 181 -15.24 -1.54 9.44
N GLU A 182 -15.15 -2.76 8.95
CA GLU A 182 -16.29 -3.69 8.89
C GLU A 182 -16.79 -4.07 10.28
N GLY A 183 -15.88 -4.31 11.23
CA GLY A 183 -16.24 -4.57 12.63
C GLY A 183 -16.93 -3.37 13.30
N TRP A 184 -16.43 -2.16 13.03
CA TRP A 184 -17.04 -0.93 13.48
C TRP A 184 -18.47 -0.78 12.95
N GLU A 185 -18.65 -0.88 11.64
CA GLU A 185 -19.97 -0.75 10.98
C GLU A 185 -20.97 -1.80 11.50
N LEU A 186 -20.52 -3.06 11.69
CA LEU A 186 -21.36 -4.11 12.23
C LEU A 186 -21.82 -3.82 13.67
N LEU A 187 -20.93 -3.32 14.53
CA LEU A 187 -21.28 -2.94 15.90
C LEU A 187 -22.21 -1.73 15.94
N GLN A 188 -22.02 -0.77 15.07
CA GLN A 188 -22.92 0.38 14.91
C GLN A 188 -24.33 -0.04 14.47
N ALA A 189 -24.45 -1.05 13.62
CA ALA A 189 -25.73 -1.57 13.15
C ALA A 189 -26.45 -2.49 14.14
N ALA A 190 -25.81 -2.88 15.25
CA ALA A 190 -26.33 -3.85 16.19
C ALA A 190 -26.94 -3.16 17.42
N ASP A 191 -28.27 -3.24 17.60
CA ASP A 191 -28.99 -2.62 18.73
C ASP A 191 -28.53 -3.09 20.13
N VAL A 192 -27.82 -4.22 20.20
CA VAL A 192 -27.30 -4.78 21.46
C VAL A 192 -26.06 -4.08 22.00
N VAL A 193 -25.42 -3.25 21.18
CA VAL A 193 -24.21 -2.50 21.55
C VAL A 193 -24.56 -1.03 21.66
N THR A 194 -24.37 -0.45 22.85
CA THR A 194 -24.78 0.92 23.15
C THR A 194 -23.63 1.93 23.05
N ASP A 195 -22.39 1.47 23.09
CA ASP A 195 -21.19 2.32 23.02
C ASP A 195 -20.07 1.58 22.27
N VAL A 196 -20.02 1.80 20.97
CA VAL A 196 -19.03 1.16 20.08
C VAL A 196 -17.62 1.71 20.34
N THR A 197 -17.51 3.00 20.67
CA THR A 197 -16.22 3.63 21.02
C THR A 197 -15.60 2.98 22.25
N ALA A 198 -16.39 2.75 23.31
CA ALA A 198 -15.91 2.07 24.49
C ALA A 198 -15.50 0.61 24.23
N VAL A 199 -16.22 -0.10 23.33
CA VAL A 199 -15.86 -1.46 22.93
C VAL A 199 -14.47 -1.46 22.26
N PHE A 200 -14.23 -0.61 21.26
CA PHE A 200 -12.93 -0.52 20.59
C PHE A 200 -11.81 -0.06 21.55
N ASP A 201 -12.09 0.90 22.44
CA ASP A 201 -11.12 1.33 23.46
C ASP A 201 -10.71 0.20 24.39
N SER A 202 -11.66 -0.66 24.78
CA SER A 202 -11.38 -1.83 25.62
C SER A 202 -10.44 -2.85 24.94
N TRP A 203 -10.43 -2.93 23.62
CA TRP A 203 -9.61 -3.87 22.85
C TRP A 203 -8.16 -3.46 22.73
N ARG A 204 -7.80 -2.23 23.06
CA ARG A 204 -6.41 -1.74 23.04
C ARG A 204 -5.50 -2.49 24.02
N SER A 205 -6.09 -3.13 25.04
CA SER A 205 -5.35 -3.90 26.03
C SER A 205 -5.94 -5.29 26.20
N GLY A 206 -5.08 -6.31 26.32
CA GLY A 206 -5.49 -7.67 26.64
C GLY A 206 -6.12 -8.47 25.50
N THR A 207 -6.25 -7.92 24.29
CA THR A 207 -6.77 -8.64 23.13
C THR A 207 -5.70 -8.91 22.10
N VAL A 208 -5.92 -9.92 21.25
CA VAL A 208 -4.99 -10.30 20.18
C VAL A 208 -5.02 -9.35 18.98
N ILE A 209 -6.05 -8.49 18.88
CA ILE A 209 -6.20 -7.52 17.80
C ILE A 209 -5.64 -6.14 18.15
N ARG A 210 -5.00 -5.98 19.33
CA ARG A 210 -4.36 -4.72 19.66
C ARG A 210 -3.31 -4.36 18.61
N SER A 211 -3.29 -3.10 18.18
CA SER A 211 -2.33 -2.58 17.22
C SER A 211 -2.26 -1.07 17.32
N TRP A 212 -1.22 -0.49 16.77
CA TRP A 212 -1.16 0.97 16.62
C TRP A 212 -2.30 1.52 15.76
N LEU A 213 -2.73 0.79 14.72
CA LEU A 213 -3.92 1.17 13.92
C LEU A 213 -5.17 1.25 14.78
N LEU A 214 -5.36 0.31 15.72
CA LEU A 214 -6.48 0.36 16.65
C LEU A 214 -6.40 1.58 17.58
N ASP A 215 -5.21 1.91 18.07
CA ASP A 215 -5.01 3.12 18.90
C ASP A 215 -5.36 4.39 18.14
N LEU A 216 -4.95 4.49 16.86
CA LEU A 216 -5.26 5.62 16.01
C LEU A 216 -6.76 5.72 15.68
N LEU A 217 -7.43 4.58 15.43
CA LEU A 217 -8.88 4.55 15.23
C LEU A 217 -9.61 5.06 16.49
N VAL A 218 -9.26 4.54 17.66
CA VAL A 218 -9.87 4.97 18.94
C VAL A 218 -9.64 6.47 19.18
N ASN A 219 -8.47 6.99 18.86
CA ASN A 219 -8.22 8.42 18.96
C ASN A 219 -9.11 9.24 18.03
N ALA A 220 -9.36 8.77 16.82
CA ALA A 220 -10.25 9.43 15.86
C ALA A 220 -11.70 9.45 16.34
N VAL A 221 -12.24 8.28 16.74
CA VAL A 221 -13.65 8.16 17.17
C VAL A 221 -13.92 8.79 18.54
N LYS A 222 -12.90 9.05 19.35
CA LYS A 222 -13.03 9.88 20.57
C LYS A 222 -13.17 11.37 20.30
N GLN A 223 -12.74 11.82 19.11
CA GLN A 223 -12.88 13.21 18.67
C GLN A 223 -14.21 13.44 17.95
N ASP A 224 -14.65 12.46 17.15
CA ASP A 224 -15.88 12.46 16.37
C ASP A 224 -16.42 11.02 16.39
N ASP A 225 -17.37 10.71 17.31
CA ASP A 225 -17.77 9.35 17.68
C ASP A 225 -18.55 8.60 16.59
N ASP A 226 -19.14 9.30 15.65
CA ASP A 226 -19.81 8.75 14.46
C ASP A 226 -19.10 9.05 13.14
N LEU A 227 -17.95 9.71 13.20
CA LEU A 227 -17.14 10.15 12.05
C LEU A 227 -17.96 10.99 11.04
N SER A 228 -18.92 11.77 11.54
CA SER A 228 -19.88 12.52 10.74
C SER A 228 -19.26 13.62 9.90
N GLU A 229 -18.10 14.13 10.28
CA GLU A 229 -17.34 15.12 9.52
C GLU A 229 -16.61 14.51 8.31
N LEU A 230 -16.51 13.17 8.23
CA LEU A 230 -15.82 12.47 7.18
C LEU A 230 -16.78 11.95 6.11
N ARG A 231 -16.34 11.98 4.87
CA ARG A 231 -17.01 11.31 3.78
C ARG A 231 -16.49 9.89 3.63
N GLY A 232 -17.36 8.91 3.39
CA GLY A 232 -17.01 7.52 3.10
C GLY A 232 -16.30 7.36 1.73
N TYR A 233 -15.09 7.93 1.61
CA TYR A 233 -14.28 7.96 0.40
C TYR A 233 -12.81 7.71 0.76
N ALA A 234 -12.23 6.64 0.24
CA ALA A 234 -10.85 6.27 0.52
C ALA A 234 -10.03 6.16 -0.78
N GLU A 235 -8.94 6.92 -0.84
CA GLU A 235 -7.94 6.78 -1.91
C GLU A 235 -6.97 5.64 -1.62
N ASP A 236 -6.24 5.24 -2.63
CA ASP A 236 -5.07 4.37 -2.50
C ASP A 236 -3.83 5.09 -3.02
N SER A 237 -2.69 4.78 -2.44
CA SER A 237 -1.38 5.38 -2.74
C SER A 237 -0.51 4.51 -3.67
N GLY A 238 -1.11 3.46 -4.25
CA GLY A 238 -0.45 2.58 -5.22
C GLY A 238 -0.01 1.23 -4.62
N GLU A 239 0.47 1.16 -3.38
CA GLU A 239 1.07 -0.06 -2.81
C GLU A 239 0.06 -1.22 -2.71
N GLY A 240 -1.21 -0.94 -2.38
CA GLY A 240 -2.26 -1.96 -2.39
C GLY A 240 -2.44 -2.58 -3.77
N ARG A 241 -2.37 -1.77 -4.83
CA ARG A 241 -2.43 -2.25 -6.22
C ARG A 241 -1.20 -3.08 -6.57
N TRP A 242 0.00 -2.58 -6.23
CA TRP A 242 1.26 -3.28 -6.54
C TRP A 242 1.34 -4.60 -5.77
N THR A 243 0.86 -4.65 -4.52
CA THR A 243 0.77 -5.89 -3.74
C THR A 243 -0.11 -6.93 -4.43
N VAL A 244 -1.28 -6.53 -4.93
CA VAL A 244 -2.18 -7.44 -5.66
C VAL A 244 -1.58 -7.86 -7.01
N GLN A 245 -0.91 -6.96 -7.73
CA GLN A 245 -0.20 -7.28 -8.97
C GLN A 245 0.92 -8.29 -8.72
N ALA A 246 1.76 -8.04 -7.71
CA ALA A 246 2.84 -8.97 -7.34
C ALA A 246 2.29 -10.35 -6.94
N ALA A 247 1.15 -10.40 -6.25
CA ALA A 247 0.50 -11.67 -5.92
C ALA A 247 0.08 -12.46 -7.15
N VAL A 248 -0.43 -11.78 -8.20
CA VAL A 248 -0.74 -12.42 -9.49
C VAL A 248 0.52 -12.95 -10.15
N ASP A 249 1.60 -12.15 -10.19
CA ASP A 249 2.87 -12.50 -10.82
C ASP A 249 3.53 -13.71 -10.14
N HIS A 250 3.38 -13.83 -8.81
CA HIS A 250 3.90 -14.94 -8.00
C HIS A 250 2.90 -16.07 -7.75
N ALA A 251 1.70 -16.01 -8.32
CA ALA A 251 0.61 -16.97 -8.10
C ALA A 251 0.27 -17.18 -6.62
N VAL A 252 0.31 -16.12 -5.81
CA VAL A 252 -0.03 -16.13 -4.38
C VAL A 252 -1.46 -15.62 -4.17
N PRO A 253 -2.37 -16.38 -3.55
CA PRO A 253 -3.72 -15.92 -3.29
C PRO A 253 -3.75 -14.86 -2.18
N LEU A 254 -4.33 -13.68 -2.45
CA LEU A 254 -4.50 -12.57 -1.50
C LEU A 254 -5.96 -12.13 -1.37
N PRO A 255 -6.90 -12.97 -0.93
CA PRO A 255 -8.31 -12.64 -0.91
C PRO A 255 -8.64 -11.43 -0.02
N VAL A 256 -8.04 -11.33 1.17
CA VAL A 256 -8.30 -10.25 2.15
C VAL A 256 -7.78 -8.90 1.63
N ILE A 257 -6.53 -8.83 1.20
CA ILE A 257 -5.91 -7.59 0.73
C ILE A 257 -6.59 -7.11 -0.56
N THR A 258 -6.94 -8.04 -1.45
CA THR A 258 -7.68 -7.72 -2.68
C THR A 258 -9.06 -7.15 -2.38
N ALA A 259 -9.80 -7.74 -1.44
CA ALA A 259 -11.10 -7.24 -1.02
C ALA A 259 -10.99 -5.82 -0.42
N ALA A 260 -10.00 -5.58 0.43
CA ALA A 260 -9.74 -4.26 1.02
C ALA A 260 -9.42 -3.18 -0.04
N LEU A 261 -8.63 -3.53 -1.06
CA LEU A 261 -8.36 -2.64 -2.19
C LEU A 261 -9.63 -2.32 -2.98
N PHE A 262 -10.45 -3.33 -3.27
CA PHE A 262 -11.69 -3.15 -4.03
C PHE A 262 -12.78 -2.42 -3.25
N ALA A 263 -12.82 -2.54 -1.92
CA ALA A 263 -13.67 -1.71 -1.07
C ALA A 263 -13.34 -0.23 -1.24
N ARG A 264 -12.04 0.15 -1.29
CA ARG A 264 -11.64 1.53 -1.61
C ARG A 264 -12.08 1.96 -3.01
N PHE A 265 -12.01 1.09 -4.02
CA PHE A 265 -12.54 1.42 -5.35
C PHE A 265 -14.06 1.62 -5.31
N GLY A 266 -14.78 0.79 -4.57
CA GLY A 266 -16.23 0.91 -4.36
C GLY A 266 -16.61 2.24 -3.70
N SER A 267 -15.84 2.68 -2.69
CA SER A 267 -16.10 3.93 -1.97
C SER A 267 -16.09 5.19 -2.86
N ARG A 268 -15.47 5.10 -4.03
CA ARG A 268 -15.37 6.20 -5.02
C ARG A 268 -16.52 6.22 -6.01
N GLN A 269 -17.36 5.16 -6.05
CA GLN A 269 -18.49 5.03 -6.96
C GLN A 269 -19.76 5.51 -6.28
N GLN A 270 -20.34 6.60 -6.77
CA GLN A 270 -21.61 7.13 -6.24
C GLN A 270 -22.82 6.33 -6.76
N ASP A 271 -22.73 5.78 -7.97
CA ASP A 271 -23.82 5.06 -8.66
C ASP A 271 -23.21 3.99 -9.58
N SER A 272 -23.01 2.81 -9.03
CA SER A 272 -22.23 1.73 -9.66
C SER A 272 -22.90 1.22 -10.95
N PRO A 273 -22.23 1.30 -12.12
CA PRO A 273 -22.75 0.71 -13.35
C PRO A 273 -23.00 -0.81 -13.25
N ALA A 274 -22.16 -1.53 -12.49
CA ALA A 274 -22.32 -2.95 -12.27
C ALA A 274 -23.61 -3.26 -11.52
N MET A 275 -23.93 -2.49 -10.47
CA MET A 275 -25.17 -2.65 -9.72
C MET A 275 -26.40 -2.31 -10.56
N LYS A 276 -26.31 -1.34 -11.47
CA LYS A 276 -27.39 -1.06 -12.45
C LYS A 276 -27.66 -2.25 -13.35
N VAL A 277 -26.63 -2.91 -13.87
CA VAL A 277 -26.78 -4.12 -14.68
C VAL A 277 -27.45 -5.24 -13.89
N ILE A 278 -27.02 -5.46 -12.64
CA ILE A 278 -27.65 -6.47 -11.76
C ILE A 278 -29.12 -6.13 -11.50
N ALA A 279 -29.45 -4.87 -11.19
CA ALA A 279 -30.81 -4.43 -10.99
C ALA A 279 -31.69 -4.64 -12.24
N ALA A 280 -31.15 -4.27 -13.43
CA ALA A 280 -31.82 -4.49 -14.70
C ALA A 280 -32.08 -5.98 -14.99
N LEU A 281 -31.08 -6.84 -14.78
CA LEU A 281 -31.22 -8.30 -14.96
C LEU A 281 -32.26 -8.87 -14.01
N ARG A 282 -32.25 -8.51 -12.72
CA ARG A 282 -33.25 -8.95 -11.73
C ARG A 282 -34.67 -8.52 -12.14
N ASN A 283 -34.80 -7.32 -12.68
CA ASN A 283 -36.08 -6.86 -13.20
C ASN A 283 -36.53 -7.72 -14.40
N GLN A 284 -35.66 -7.98 -15.38
CA GLN A 284 -35.98 -8.70 -16.61
C GLN A 284 -36.36 -10.15 -16.38
N PHE A 285 -35.63 -10.90 -15.54
CA PHE A 285 -35.94 -12.32 -15.32
C PHE A 285 -36.90 -12.59 -14.19
N GLY A 286 -37.01 -11.71 -13.17
CA GLY A 286 -37.78 -11.93 -11.96
C GLY A 286 -38.87 -10.89 -11.68
N GLY A 287 -38.99 -9.86 -12.53
CA GLY A 287 -39.94 -8.75 -12.28
C GLY A 287 -39.67 -7.96 -11.01
N HIS A 288 -38.43 -8.03 -10.45
CA HIS A 288 -38.11 -7.31 -9.23
C HIS A 288 -38.13 -5.80 -9.49
N ALA A 289 -38.71 -5.05 -8.54
CA ALA A 289 -38.75 -3.59 -8.60
C ALA A 289 -37.34 -3.00 -8.67
N VAL A 290 -37.14 -1.96 -9.46
CA VAL A 290 -35.90 -1.19 -9.57
C VAL A 290 -36.15 0.23 -9.06
N THR A 291 -35.14 0.84 -8.44
CA THR A 291 -35.18 2.25 -8.03
C THR A 291 -34.72 3.11 -9.21
N SER A 292 -35.55 4.12 -9.59
CA SER A 292 -35.21 5.01 -10.69
C SER A 292 -34.19 6.08 -10.24
N SER A 293 -33.35 6.56 -11.17
CA SER A 293 -32.38 7.63 -10.93
C SER A 293 -33.04 9.01 -10.67
N ALA A 294 -34.35 9.13 -10.91
CA ALA A 294 -35.11 10.39 -10.77
C ALA A 294 -35.79 10.56 -9.39
N GLY A 295 -35.39 9.79 -8.36
CA GLY A 295 -35.96 9.83 -7.00
C GLY A 295 -36.87 8.66 -6.72
N SER A 296 -37.22 8.44 -5.46
CA SER A 296 -37.80 7.26 -4.81
C SER A 296 -39.12 6.67 -5.40
N GLN A 297 -39.29 6.61 -6.70
CA GLN A 297 -40.35 5.84 -7.33
C GLN A 297 -39.88 4.44 -7.66
N GLN A 298 -40.40 3.45 -6.96
CA GLN A 298 -40.32 2.05 -7.38
C GLN A 298 -41.08 1.91 -8.70
N VAL A 299 -40.34 1.66 -9.78
CA VAL A 299 -40.97 1.26 -11.05
C VAL A 299 -41.22 -0.25 -10.95
N GLY A 300 -42.44 -0.62 -10.60
CA GLY A 300 -42.91 -2.00 -10.72
C GLY A 300 -42.98 -2.34 -12.20
N ALA A 301 -42.62 -3.58 -12.55
CA ALA A 301 -42.89 -4.09 -13.88
C ALA A 301 -44.42 -4.21 -14.05
N ASP A 302 -45.01 -3.39 -14.92
CA ASP A 302 -46.22 -3.80 -15.61
C ASP A 302 -45.85 -5.06 -16.38
N SER A 303 -46.41 -6.21 -15.95
CA SER A 303 -46.22 -7.49 -16.63
C SER A 303 -46.72 -7.35 -18.06
N PRO A 304 -45.90 -7.42 -19.09
CA PRO A 304 -46.39 -7.66 -20.42
C PRO A 304 -46.97 -9.08 -20.40
N GLY A 305 -48.22 -9.19 -20.83
CA GLY A 305 -48.94 -10.45 -20.88
C GLY A 305 -48.11 -11.56 -21.49
N ALA A 306 -48.20 -12.74 -20.91
CA ALA A 306 -47.57 -13.94 -21.38
C ALA A 306 -48.04 -14.26 -22.81
N ASP A 307 -47.23 -13.87 -23.77
CA ASP A 307 -47.28 -14.40 -25.14
C ASP A 307 -45.82 -14.52 -25.66
N ALA A 308 -45.13 -15.47 -25.10
CA ALA A 308 -43.84 -15.94 -25.62
C ALA A 308 -44.01 -17.42 -25.97
N THR A 309 -44.43 -17.67 -27.16
CA THR A 309 -44.25 -18.97 -27.81
C THR A 309 -42.77 -19.29 -27.88
N ALA A 310 -42.30 -20.07 -26.94
CA ALA A 310 -40.98 -20.69 -27.04
C ALA A 310 -40.97 -21.68 -28.19
N PRO A 311 -39.92 -21.71 -29.05
CA PRO A 311 -39.78 -22.77 -30.01
C PRO A 311 -39.51 -24.08 -29.28
N ALA A 312 -40.40 -25.06 -29.47
CA ALA A 312 -40.25 -26.42 -28.95
C ALA A 312 -39.02 -27.09 -29.58
N GLY A 313 -37.95 -27.17 -28.81
CA GLY A 313 -36.82 -28.04 -29.09
C GLY A 313 -37.19 -29.45 -28.64
N THR A 314 -37.53 -30.32 -29.59
CA THR A 314 -37.71 -31.75 -29.38
C THR A 314 -36.40 -32.40 -28.97
N HIS A 315 -36.26 -32.76 -27.70
CA HIS A 315 -35.30 -33.75 -27.25
C HIS A 315 -36.00 -35.14 -27.23
N ASP A 316 -35.59 -35.98 -28.15
CA ASP A 316 -35.94 -37.39 -28.21
C ASP A 316 -35.07 -38.19 -27.19
N PRO A 317 -35.67 -38.93 -26.25
CA PRO A 317 -34.92 -39.80 -25.34
C PRO A 317 -35.06 -41.26 -25.77
N ALA A 318 -34.27 -41.70 -26.72
CA ALA A 318 -34.11 -43.14 -26.92
C ALA A 318 -32.80 -43.50 -27.65
N SER A 319 -32.05 -44.32 -26.96
CA SER A 319 -30.97 -45.26 -27.34
C SER A 319 -29.62 -44.84 -26.70
N GLY A 320 -29.05 -45.69 -25.93
CA GLY A 320 -28.67 -47.03 -25.94
C GLY A 320 -27.78 -47.40 -24.75
N ARG A 321 -28.10 -48.49 -24.17
CA ARG A 321 -27.29 -49.23 -23.19
C ARG A 321 -25.96 -49.70 -23.82
N ALA A 322 -24.84 -49.60 -23.08
CA ALA A 322 -23.81 -50.68 -22.97
C ALA A 322 -22.85 -50.39 -21.81
N ARG A 323 -22.79 -51.27 -21.02
CA ARG A 323 -21.98 -52.01 -20.09
C ARG A 323 -20.44 -51.99 -20.38
N GLY A 324 -19.70 -52.03 -19.27
CA GLY A 324 -18.37 -52.61 -19.18
C GLY A 324 -17.37 -51.62 -18.59
N ALA A 325 -16.69 -51.86 -17.61
CA ALA A 325 -16.14 -52.90 -16.82
C ALA A 325 -15.09 -52.28 -15.88
N ALA A 326 -14.99 -52.79 -14.70
CA ALA A 326 -14.07 -52.43 -13.65
C ALA A 326 -12.61 -52.53 -14.09
N GLY A 327 -11.78 -51.61 -13.63
CA GLY A 327 -10.33 -51.67 -13.67
C GLY A 327 -9.75 -51.16 -12.35
N THR A 328 -9.27 -52.09 -11.60
CA THR A 328 -8.64 -52.02 -10.28
C THR A 328 -7.36 -51.19 -10.28
N VAL A 329 -7.23 -50.38 -9.23
CA VAL A 329 -5.99 -49.72 -8.82
C VAL A 329 -5.04 -50.76 -8.15
N PRO A 330 -3.73 -50.69 -8.32
CA PRO A 330 -2.78 -51.10 -7.30
C PRO A 330 -2.09 -49.90 -6.66
N ALA A 331 -2.06 -49.95 -5.34
CA ALA A 331 -1.17 -49.19 -4.48
C ALA A 331 0.23 -49.82 -4.48
N GLU A 332 1.26 -48.97 -4.45
CA GLU A 332 2.61 -49.19 -3.94
C GLU A 332 3.37 -47.88 -4.19
N GLY A 333 4.16 -47.31 -3.32
CA GLY A 333 4.86 -47.72 -2.13
C GLY A 333 5.89 -46.65 -1.82
N ALA A 334 6.09 -46.44 -0.56
CA ALA A 334 7.00 -45.52 0.10
C ALA A 334 8.44 -45.45 -0.46
N ARG A 335 9.00 -44.25 -0.49
CA ARG A 335 10.25 -43.85 0.22
C ARG A 335 10.37 -42.32 0.30
#